data_11b6c0f9d2db2ccf1271c64ae28267a5
#
_entry.id   11b6c0f9d2db2ccf1271c64ae28267a5
#
_cell.length_a   1.000
_cell.length_b   1.000
_cell.length_c   1.000
_cell.angle_alpha   90.00
_cell.angle_beta   90.00
_cell.angle_gamma   90.00
#
_symmetry.space_group_name_H-M   'P 1'
#
loop_
_entity.id
_entity.type
_entity.pdbx_description
1 polymer ?
#
loop_
_entity_poly.entity_id
_entity_poly.type
_entity_poly.pdbx_seq_one_letter_code
_entity_poly.pdbx_strand_id
1 'polypeptide(L)'
;VSARGEGRRTWKAGSWLGKSFDTFAPIGPCIATADEIPEPNDVIVRFWNDGQLRHNYNTDDMEHRVPELIEFASTVMTLNSGDLIACGTNHEGLGALQDGETVEIEIQHIGRMALNIVDPLKRKWERGIYMGADSTNPEAVKRHRPQGAA
;
A
#
# COMPACT_ATOMS: atom_id res chain seq x y z
N VAL A 1 -3.95 -5.22 -2.81
CA VAL A 1 -5.12 -4.79 -3.61
C VAL A 1 -6.39 -4.97 -2.79
N SER A 2 -7.43 -4.16 -3.03
CA SER A 2 -8.72 -4.34 -2.35
C SER A 2 -9.90 -3.93 -3.23
N ALA A 3 -10.94 -4.76 -3.23
CA ALA A 3 -12.25 -4.47 -3.81
C ALA A 3 -13.15 -3.84 -2.73
N ARG A 4 -12.89 -2.57 -2.37
CA ARG A 4 -13.59 -1.89 -1.25
C ARG A 4 -15.09 -1.75 -1.45
N GLY A 5 -15.55 -1.58 -2.70
CA GLY A 5 -16.98 -1.49 -3.03
C GLY A 5 -17.76 -2.74 -2.65
N GLU A 6 -17.19 -3.92 -2.87
CA GLU A 6 -17.85 -5.20 -2.54
C GLU A 6 -17.98 -5.38 -1.04
N GLY A 7 -16.94 -5.08 -0.26
CA GLY A 7 -17.00 -5.18 1.20
C GLY A 7 -18.09 -4.29 1.82
N ARG A 8 -18.26 -3.06 1.31
CA ARG A 8 -19.28 -2.12 1.80
C ARG A 8 -20.70 -2.54 1.42
N ARG A 9 -20.88 -3.05 0.20
CA ARG A 9 -22.20 -3.36 -0.36
C ARG A 9 -22.80 -4.62 0.24
N THR A 10 -21.97 -5.64 0.47
CA THR A 10 -22.47 -6.97 0.87
C THR A 10 -22.55 -7.16 2.37
N TRP A 11 -21.66 -6.59 3.17
CA TRP A 11 -21.52 -6.97 4.59
C TRP A 11 -21.49 -5.81 5.57
N LYS A 12 -21.61 -4.57 5.12
CA LYS A 12 -21.50 -3.33 5.93
C LYS A 12 -20.27 -3.24 6.82
N ALA A 13 -19.53 -4.31 6.92
CA ALA A 13 -18.36 -4.44 7.76
C ALA A 13 -17.28 -5.16 6.98
N GLY A 14 -16.21 -4.52 6.74
CA GLY A 14 -15.04 -5.26 6.57
C GLY A 14 -14.41 -5.21 5.21
N SER A 15 -13.23 -4.74 5.31
CA SER A 15 -12.22 -4.83 4.27
C SER A 15 -11.73 -6.26 4.02
N TRP A 16 -12.02 -7.21 4.91
CA TRP A 16 -11.48 -8.58 4.82
C TRP A 16 -11.96 -9.31 3.57
N LEU A 17 -13.25 -9.31 3.27
CA LEU A 17 -13.76 -9.94 2.06
C LEU A 17 -13.19 -9.28 0.79
N GLY A 18 -13.16 -7.96 0.76
CA GLY A 18 -12.60 -7.20 -0.36
C GLY A 18 -11.09 -7.36 -0.55
N LYS A 19 -10.40 -8.00 0.38
CA LYS A 19 -8.97 -8.30 0.31
C LYS A 19 -8.66 -9.79 0.07
N SER A 20 -9.68 -10.65 0.10
CA SER A 20 -9.52 -12.11 0.09
C SER A 20 -9.67 -12.74 -1.30
N PHE A 21 -9.82 -11.95 -2.34
CA PHE A 21 -9.85 -12.46 -3.70
C PHE A 21 -8.50 -13.05 -4.10
N ASP A 22 -8.54 -14.07 -4.94
CA ASP A 22 -7.34 -14.67 -5.50
C ASP A 22 -6.40 -13.60 -6.07
N THR A 23 -5.11 -13.75 -5.88
CA THR A 23 -4.04 -12.85 -6.33
C THR A 23 -4.00 -11.45 -5.68
N PHE A 24 -4.88 -11.14 -4.71
CA PHE A 24 -4.92 -9.81 -4.08
C PHE A 24 -3.83 -9.58 -3.03
N ALA A 25 -3.09 -10.59 -2.63
CA ALA A 25 -1.98 -10.50 -1.69
C ALA A 25 -0.65 -10.95 -2.33
N PRO A 26 -0.17 -10.24 -3.36
CA PRO A 26 1.15 -10.54 -3.91
C PRO A 26 2.23 -10.21 -2.88
N ILE A 27 3.21 -11.10 -2.74
CA ILE A 27 4.32 -11.00 -1.78
C ILE A 27 5.63 -11.17 -2.52
N GLY A 28 6.59 -10.29 -2.27
CA GLY A 28 7.90 -10.32 -2.90
C GLY A 28 8.56 -8.92 -2.90
N PRO A 29 9.72 -8.75 -3.56
CA PRO A 29 10.45 -9.75 -4.35
C PRO A 29 11.18 -10.79 -3.50
N CYS A 30 11.46 -10.48 -2.23
CA CYS A 30 12.12 -11.36 -1.27
C CYS A 30 11.60 -11.10 0.14
N ILE A 31 12.09 -11.87 1.10
CA ILE A 31 11.95 -11.63 2.53
C ILE A 31 13.33 -11.19 3.02
N ALA A 32 13.44 -9.98 3.55
CA ALA A 32 14.63 -9.54 4.27
C ALA A 32 14.53 -9.95 5.72
N THR A 33 15.62 -10.44 6.26
CA THR A 33 15.69 -10.87 7.68
C THR A 33 15.90 -9.68 8.61
N ALA A 34 15.61 -9.83 9.89
CA ALA A 34 15.68 -8.74 10.86
C ALA A 34 17.11 -8.19 11.06
N ASP A 35 18.13 -8.99 10.75
CA ASP A 35 19.52 -8.54 10.78
C ASP A 35 19.90 -7.68 9.57
N GLU A 36 19.21 -7.84 8.44
CA GLU A 36 19.39 -7.00 7.25
C GLU A 36 18.61 -5.67 7.36
N ILE A 37 17.50 -5.65 8.09
CA ILE A 37 16.71 -4.44 8.36
C ILE A 37 16.51 -4.30 9.87
N PRO A 38 17.52 -3.82 10.60
CA PRO A 38 17.46 -3.71 12.06
C PRO A 38 16.46 -2.66 12.56
N GLU A 39 16.11 -1.67 11.71
CA GLU A 39 15.13 -0.62 12.02
C GLU A 39 13.98 -0.62 11.00
N PRO A 40 12.99 -1.49 11.17
CA PRO A 40 11.87 -1.60 10.21
C PRO A 40 10.94 -0.40 10.22
N ASN A 41 11.07 0.49 11.22
CA ASN A 41 10.35 1.76 11.29
C ASN A 41 11.13 2.95 10.72
N ASP A 42 12.14 2.69 9.91
CA ASP A 42 12.87 3.73 9.15
C ASP A 42 13.24 3.21 7.75
N VAL A 43 12.22 2.89 6.97
CA VAL A 43 12.35 2.32 5.63
C VAL A 43 11.51 3.11 4.64
N ILE A 44 12.11 3.52 3.53
CA ILE A 44 11.40 4.25 2.48
C ILE A 44 10.59 3.28 1.62
N VAL A 45 9.31 3.63 1.42
CA VAL A 45 8.36 2.90 0.58
C VAL A 45 7.93 3.79 -0.58
N ARG A 46 8.03 3.28 -1.80
CA ARG A 46 7.55 3.94 -3.02
C ARG A 46 6.62 3.01 -3.78
N PHE A 47 5.59 3.58 -4.38
CA PHE A 47 4.65 2.85 -5.22
C PHE A 47 4.30 3.66 -6.46
N TRP A 48 4.36 3.01 -7.61
CA TRP A 48 3.97 3.59 -8.89
C TRP A 48 2.82 2.80 -9.52
N ASN A 49 1.99 3.50 -10.27
CA ASN A 49 1.02 2.91 -11.17
C ASN A 49 1.21 3.51 -12.57
N ASP A 50 1.53 2.67 -13.55
CA ASP A 50 1.91 3.08 -14.92
C ASP A 50 2.94 4.23 -14.91
N GLY A 51 3.99 4.08 -14.13
CA GLY A 51 5.06 5.08 -13.97
C GLY A 51 4.68 6.33 -13.17
N GLN A 52 3.42 6.50 -12.77
CA GLN A 52 3.01 7.60 -11.91
C GLN A 52 3.31 7.27 -10.44
N LEU A 53 4.16 8.05 -9.80
CA LEU A 53 4.44 7.92 -8.36
C LEU A 53 3.17 8.23 -7.55
N ARG A 54 2.71 7.27 -6.77
CA ARG A 54 1.50 7.32 -5.95
C ARG A 54 1.82 7.43 -4.46
N HIS A 55 2.75 6.62 -3.99
CA HIS A 55 3.22 6.63 -2.62
C HIS A 55 4.72 6.94 -2.58
N ASN A 56 5.12 7.74 -1.63
CA ASN A 56 6.52 8.01 -1.28
C ASN A 56 6.56 8.46 0.19
N TYR A 57 6.76 7.51 1.08
CA TYR A 57 6.76 7.75 2.52
C TYR A 57 7.83 6.92 3.22
N ASN A 58 8.12 7.26 4.46
CA ASN A 58 8.95 6.47 5.36
C ASN A 58 8.05 5.73 6.36
N THR A 59 8.45 4.55 6.80
CA THR A 59 7.72 3.77 7.81
C THR A 59 7.80 4.38 9.21
N ASP A 60 8.59 5.44 9.42
CA ASP A 60 8.59 6.23 10.66
C ASP A 60 7.26 6.98 10.88
N ASP A 61 6.46 7.17 9.82
CA ASP A 61 5.10 7.72 9.86
C ASP A 61 4.04 6.73 10.40
N MET A 62 4.42 5.51 10.75
CA MET A 62 3.51 4.54 11.34
C MET A 62 3.06 4.98 12.74
N GLU A 63 1.74 5.00 12.98
CA GLU A 63 1.16 5.30 14.30
C GLU A 63 1.60 4.28 15.35
N HIS A 64 1.62 3.00 14.98
CA HIS A 64 2.10 1.90 15.82
C HIS A 64 3.37 1.31 15.24
N ARG A 65 4.38 1.15 16.07
CA ARG A 65 5.66 0.57 15.70
C ARG A 65 5.55 -0.94 15.46
N VAL A 66 6.44 -1.50 14.64
CA VAL A 66 6.42 -2.94 14.33
C VAL A 66 6.45 -3.82 15.60
N PRO A 67 7.28 -3.56 16.62
CA PRO A 67 7.24 -4.33 17.87
C PRO A 67 5.87 -4.29 18.57
N GLU A 68 5.19 -3.13 18.59
CA GLU A 68 3.87 -2.97 19.20
C GLU A 68 2.80 -3.78 18.45
N LEU A 69 2.88 -3.84 17.12
CA LEU A 69 1.98 -4.66 16.31
C LEU A 69 2.16 -6.15 16.57
N ILE A 70 3.40 -6.61 16.76
CA ILE A 70 3.71 -7.99 17.12
C ILE A 70 3.20 -8.31 18.53
N GLU A 71 3.45 -7.42 19.49
CA GLU A 71 2.95 -7.56 20.87
C GLU A 71 1.44 -7.69 20.89
N PHE A 72 0.73 -6.74 20.22
CA PHE A 72 -0.73 -6.78 20.13
C PHE A 72 -1.24 -8.08 19.51
N ALA A 73 -0.71 -8.47 18.35
CA ALA A 73 -1.15 -9.69 17.68
C ALA A 73 -0.93 -10.94 18.53
N SER A 74 0.21 -11.03 19.22
CA SER A 74 0.56 -12.18 20.07
C SER A 74 -0.25 -12.27 21.38
N THR A 75 -0.86 -11.16 21.83
CA THR A 75 -1.80 -11.23 22.97
C THR A 75 -3.13 -11.85 22.59
N VAL A 76 -3.49 -11.82 21.31
CA VAL A 76 -4.79 -12.30 20.78
C VAL A 76 -4.67 -13.71 20.21
N MET A 77 -3.56 -14.02 19.55
CA MET A 77 -3.37 -15.28 18.83
C MET A 77 -1.91 -15.76 18.90
N THR A 78 -1.71 -17.05 18.76
CA THR A 78 -0.36 -17.61 18.60
C THR A 78 0.16 -17.24 17.21
N LEU A 79 1.33 -16.62 17.16
CA LEU A 79 2.05 -16.35 15.92
C LEU A 79 2.98 -17.53 15.61
N ASN A 80 2.86 -18.08 14.42
CA ASN A 80 3.69 -19.18 13.94
C ASN A 80 4.66 -18.69 12.84
N SER A 81 5.68 -19.48 12.59
CA SER A 81 6.57 -19.23 11.45
C SER A 81 5.76 -19.25 10.15
N GLY A 82 5.90 -18.18 9.35
CA GLY A 82 5.16 -17.97 8.11
C GLY A 82 3.90 -17.09 8.25
N ASP A 83 3.49 -16.74 9.46
CA ASP A 83 2.42 -15.77 9.65
C ASP A 83 2.85 -14.36 9.19
N LEU A 84 1.92 -13.62 8.63
CA LEU A 84 2.14 -12.28 8.09
C LEU A 84 1.27 -11.25 8.82
N ILE A 85 1.89 -10.18 9.29
CA ILE A 85 1.19 -9.02 9.82
C ILE A 85 1.19 -7.92 8.77
N ALA A 86 0.00 -7.59 8.23
CA ALA A 86 -0.14 -6.47 7.29
C ALA A 86 -0.24 -5.15 8.05
N CYS A 87 0.83 -4.37 8.03
CA CYS A 87 0.94 -3.11 8.77
C CYS A 87 0.12 -1.96 8.18
N GLY A 88 -0.57 -2.18 7.06
CA GLY A 88 -1.29 -1.11 6.37
C GLY A 88 -0.40 -0.28 5.45
N THR A 89 -0.90 0.88 5.06
CA THR A 89 -0.18 1.82 4.20
C THR A 89 -0.69 3.23 4.41
N ASN A 90 0.11 4.22 4.04
CA ASN A 90 -0.35 5.59 3.89
C ASN A 90 -1.53 5.66 2.90
N HIS A 91 -2.54 6.49 3.18
CA HIS A 91 -3.74 6.62 2.34
C HIS A 91 -3.58 7.59 1.18
N GLU A 92 -2.51 8.34 1.16
CA GLU A 92 -2.16 9.18 0.02
C GLU A 92 -1.92 8.35 -1.23
N GLY A 93 -2.26 8.88 -2.39
CA GLY A 93 -2.05 8.21 -3.68
C GLY A 93 -2.96 7.02 -3.96
N LEU A 94 -3.90 6.68 -3.07
CA LEU A 94 -4.91 5.67 -3.33
C LEU A 94 -5.75 6.06 -4.55
N GLY A 95 -6.01 5.09 -5.40
CA GLY A 95 -6.82 5.25 -6.59
C GLY A 95 -7.15 3.92 -7.23
N ALA A 96 -8.10 3.95 -8.16
CA ALA A 96 -8.49 2.74 -8.88
C ALA A 96 -7.38 2.26 -9.80
N LEU A 97 -7.15 0.96 -9.80
CA LEU A 97 -6.32 0.26 -10.77
C LEU A 97 -7.17 -0.17 -11.96
N GLN A 98 -6.62 -0.11 -13.17
CA GLN A 98 -7.30 -0.48 -14.40
C GLN A 98 -6.68 -1.72 -15.03
N ASP A 99 -7.48 -2.44 -15.81
CA ASP A 99 -6.96 -3.55 -16.62
C ASP A 99 -5.83 -3.10 -17.53
N GLY A 100 -4.75 -3.88 -17.55
CA GLY A 100 -3.55 -3.65 -18.36
C GLY A 100 -2.52 -2.72 -17.70
N GLU A 101 -2.81 -2.11 -16.56
CA GLU A 101 -1.83 -1.28 -15.85
C GLU A 101 -0.74 -2.13 -15.19
N THR A 102 0.43 -1.54 -15.06
CA THR A 102 1.53 -2.10 -14.29
C THR A 102 1.69 -1.32 -13.00
N VAL A 103 1.66 -2.01 -11.87
CA VAL A 103 1.99 -1.44 -10.57
C VAL A 103 3.37 -1.90 -10.13
N GLU A 104 4.11 -1.00 -9.53
CA GLU A 104 5.44 -1.27 -9.02
C GLU A 104 5.54 -0.79 -7.59
N ILE A 105 6.16 -1.59 -6.73
CA ILE A 105 6.49 -1.22 -5.36
C ILE A 105 7.98 -1.38 -5.14
N GLU A 106 8.57 -0.42 -4.47
CA GLU A 106 9.96 -0.46 -4.03
C GLU A 106 10.01 -0.19 -2.55
N ILE A 107 10.70 -1.05 -1.83
CA ILE A 107 10.96 -0.88 -0.40
C ILE A 107 12.47 -0.90 -0.21
N GLN A 108 12.97 0.12 0.46
CA GLN A 108 14.40 0.25 0.77
C GLN A 108 14.91 -1.03 1.43
N HIS A 109 16.07 -1.51 1.01
CA HIS A 109 16.72 -2.74 1.45
C HIS A 109 16.03 -4.06 1.04
N ILE A 110 14.78 -4.02 0.54
CA ILE A 110 14.06 -5.21 0.07
C ILE A 110 14.12 -5.32 -1.46
N GLY A 111 14.02 -4.19 -2.16
CA GLY A 111 14.06 -4.14 -3.62
C GLY A 111 12.73 -3.75 -4.25
N ARG A 112 12.60 -4.04 -5.53
CA ARG A 112 11.47 -3.62 -6.37
C ARG A 112 10.73 -4.82 -6.94
N MET A 113 9.41 -4.77 -6.91
CA MET A 113 8.51 -5.76 -7.48
C MET A 113 7.54 -5.07 -8.44
N ALA A 114 7.26 -5.70 -9.58
CA ALA A 114 6.28 -5.24 -10.55
C ALA A 114 5.18 -6.28 -10.74
N LEU A 115 3.94 -5.81 -10.93
CA LEU A 115 2.75 -6.63 -11.09
C LEU A 115 1.88 -6.06 -12.20
N ASN A 116 1.32 -6.93 -13.02
CA ASN A 116 0.34 -6.55 -14.04
C ASN A 116 -1.08 -6.70 -13.48
N ILE A 117 -1.91 -5.70 -13.73
CA ILE A 117 -3.31 -5.70 -13.34
C ILE A 117 -4.13 -6.32 -14.46
N VAL A 118 -4.92 -7.32 -14.14
CA VAL A 118 -5.82 -8.00 -15.08
C VAL A 118 -7.24 -7.95 -14.55
N ASP A 119 -8.16 -7.39 -15.33
CA ASP A 119 -9.60 -7.51 -15.12
C ASP A 119 -10.23 -8.18 -16.35
N PRO A 120 -10.63 -9.46 -16.24
CA PRO A 120 -11.25 -10.18 -17.36
C PRO A 120 -12.51 -9.51 -17.91
N LEU A 121 -13.20 -8.72 -17.09
CA LEU A 121 -14.39 -7.97 -17.48
C LEU A 121 -14.09 -6.60 -18.11
N LYS A 122 -12.80 -6.20 -18.19
CA LYS A 122 -12.37 -4.93 -18.79
C LYS A 122 -13.10 -3.70 -18.23
N ARG A 123 -13.48 -3.73 -16.97
CA ARG A 123 -14.20 -2.64 -16.31
C ARG A 123 -13.33 -1.39 -16.24
N LYS A 124 -13.97 -0.23 -16.29
CA LYS A 124 -13.31 1.07 -16.11
C LYS A 124 -13.83 1.73 -14.85
N TRP A 125 -12.90 2.27 -14.09
CA TRP A 125 -13.17 2.94 -12.83
C TRP A 125 -12.71 4.39 -12.90
N GLU A 126 -13.46 5.30 -12.26
CA GLU A 126 -12.96 6.65 -12.05
C GLU A 126 -11.69 6.62 -11.20
N ARG A 127 -10.67 7.37 -11.64
CA ARG A 127 -9.37 7.42 -10.96
C ARG A 127 -9.37 8.46 -9.85
N GLY A 128 -10.24 8.42 -8.90
CA GLY A 128 -10.20 9.31 -7.75
C GLY A 128 -8.91 9.14 -6.94
N ILE A 129 -7.81 9.75 -7.40
CA ILE A 129 -6.54 9.71 -6.68
C ILE A 129 -6.61 10.74 -5.56
N TYR A 130 -6.52 10.27 -4.33
CA TYR A 130 -6.37 11.16 -3.18
C TYR A 130 -4.91 11.55 -3.01
N MET A 131 -4.64 12.84 -3.12
CA MET A 131 -3.36 13.45 -2.80
C MET A 131 -3.63 14.49 -1.70
N GLY A 132 -3.28 14.21 -0.47
CA GLY A 132 -3.50 15.09 0.67
C GLY A 132 -2.78 16.43 0.54
N ALA A 133 -3.25 17.42 1.27
CA ALA A 133 -2.63 18.76 1.29
C ALA A 133 -1.20 18.72 1.86
N ASP A 134 -0.97 17.82 2.79
CA ASP A 134 0.32 17.65 3.48
C ASP A 134 1.18 16.53 2.86
N SER A 135 0.89 16.19 1.61
CA SER A 135 1.57 15.12 0.90
C SER A 135 3.07 15.40 0.73
N THR A 136 3.88 14.40 1.07
CA THR A 136 5.30 14.37 0.72
C THR A 136 5.54 13.92 -0.73
N ASN A 137 4.50 13.48 -1.43
CA ASN A 137 4.59 13.07 -2.82
C ASN A 137 4.81 14.28 -3.73
N PRO A 138 5.92 14.34 -4.52
CA PRO A 138 6.22 15.47 -5.40
C PRO A 138 5.09 15.80 -6.41
N GLU A 139 4.30 14.82 -6.82
CA GLU A 139 3.16 15.01 -7.72
C GLU A 139 1.99 15.73 -7.03
N ALA A 140 1.76 15.50 -5.73
CA ALA A 140 0.76 16.20 -4.96
C ALA A 140 1.15 17.65 -4.70
N VAL A 141 2.41 17.89 -4.33
CA VAL A 141 2.95 19.24 -4.09
C VAL A 141 2.78 20.13 -5.32
N LYS A 142 2.96 19.61 -6.54
CA LYS A 142 2.75 20.36 -7.78
C LYS A 142 1.29 20.77 -7.99
N ARG A 143 0.32 19.95 -7.56
CA ARG A 143 -1.12 20.22 -7.77
C ARG A 143 -1.68 21.23 -6.78
N HIS A 144 -1.09 21.36 -5.59
CA HIS A 144 -1.55 22.27 -4.54
C HIS A 144 -0.85 23.63 -4.54
N ARG A 145 0.14 23.86 -5.40
CA ARG A 145 0.68 25.22 -5.59
C ARG A 145 -0.37 26.09 -6.29
N PRO A 146 -0.84 27.21 -5.69
CA PRO A 146 -1.69 28.16 -6.37
C PRO A 146 -1.01 28.59 -7.67
N GLN A 147 -1.71 28.52 -8.80
CA GLN A 147 -1.25 29.12 -10.02
C GLN A 147 -1.16 30.64 -9.78
N GLY A 148 0.05 31.15 -9.59
CA GLY A 148 0.26 32.58 -9.43
C GLY A 148 1.11 33.08 -8.26
N ALA A 149 1.75 32.19 -7.50
CA ALA A 149 2.80 32.60 -6.56
C ALA A 149 4.16 32.55 -7.28
N ALA A 150 4.50 33.65 -7.94
CA ALA A 150 5.86 33.96 -8.40
C ALA A 150 6.58 34.74 -7.31
#